data_e5c0d5ff907cac72eb7e02f5fa93478d
#
_entry.id   e5c0d5ff907cac72eb7e02f5fa93478d
#
_cell.length_a   1.000
_cell.length_b   1.000
_cell.length_c   1.000
_cell.angle_alpha   90.00
_cell.angle_beta   90.00
_cell.angle_gamma   90.00
#
_symmetry.space_group_name_H-M   'P 1'
#
loop_
_entity.id
_entity.type
_entity.pdbx_description
1 polymer ?
#
loop_
_entity_poly.entity_id
_entity_poly.type
_entity_poly.pdbx_seq_one_letter_code
_entity_poly.pdbx_strand_id
1 'polypeptide(L)'
;MLVRHILSLVFVTAGLAACRGGTDRTNGGDSPPPARASVDKDTEFGHEGLYTMELSLPDLPSKADPLRATIDRYVDRQKRAFMDSLDAPGARERARELPWDLNLDIAVASRTDRFINVQVDGSAFTGAAHPAAIVDSFTYDVQAHRVIGIRELFADPHGAEKAFAAEARRQLLTALDDQDEPLASDSEQIDAGTEPGKDHFRVFSLLTGPDNKVHGLTFIFPPYQVASYAAGPQAVDVPSDAFLTYLKPEYRGAFR
;
A
#
# COMPACT_ATOMS: atom_id res chain seq x y z
N MET A 1 -10.23 -11.92 23.61
CA MET A 1 -9.45 -12.74 22.65
C MET A 1 -9.60 -12.05 21.30
N LEU A 2 -8.70 -11.13 21.00
CA LEU A 2 -8.71 -10.38 19.74
C LEU A 2 -7.92 -11.18 18.70
N VAL A 3 -8.58 -11.63 17.65
CA VAL A 3 -7.95 -12.40 16.56
C VAL A 3 -7.14 -11.42 15.71
N ARG A 4 -5.82 -11.60 15.75
CA ARG A 4 -4.85 -10.87 14.93
C ARG A 4 -5.02 -11.32 13.47
N HIS A 5 -5.45 -10.43 12.59
CA HIS A 5 -5.28 -10.61 11.17
C HIS A 5 -4.03 -9.82 10.76
N ILE A 6 -2.90 -10.49 10.80
CA ILE A 6 -1.70 -10.01 10.10
C ILE A 6 -1.93 -10.36 8.63
N LEU A 7 -2.13 -9.34 7.82
CA LEU A 7 -2.20 -9.49 6.36
C LEU A 7 -0.79 -9.76 5.86
N SER A 8 -0.40 -11.04 5.78
CA SER A 8 0.82 -11.45 5.10
C SER A 8 0.67 -11.13 3.61
N LEU A 9 1.42 -10.15 3.14
CA LEU A 9 1.58 -9.86 1.72
C LEU A 9 2.36 -11.02 1.09
N VAL A 10 1.65 -11.91 0.39
CA VAL A 10 2.26 -13.08 -0.25
C VAL A 10 2.95 -12.62 -1.53
N PHE A 11 4.29 -12.62 -1.52
CA PHE A 11 5.09 -12.62 -2.74
C PHE A 11 4.84 -13.94 -3.50
N VAL A 12 4.23 -13.87 -4.66
CA VAL A 12 4.11 -15.03 -5.55
C VAL A 12 5.45 -15.26 -6.24
N THR A 13 6.26 -16.17 -5.70
CA THR A 13 7.34 -16.79 -6.45
C THR A 13 6.77 -17.92 -7.28
N ALA A 14 6.92 -17.85 -8.59
CA ALA A 14 6.60 -18.94 -9.51
C ALA A 14 7.53 -20.13 -9.27
N GLY A 15 7.01 -21.19 -8.68
CA GLY A 15 7.71 -22.46 -8.44
C GLY A 15 6.93 -23.63 -9.04
N LEU A 16 7.62 -24.41 -9.86
CA LEU A 16 7.17 -25.54 -10.65
C LEU A 16 6.38 -26.59 -9.86
N ALA A 17 5.37 -27.12 -10.54
CA ALA A 17 4.53 -28.22 -10.11
C ALA A 17 5.28 -29.54 -9.92
N ALA A 18 4.97 -30.25 -8.83
CA ALA A 18 5.09 -31.71 -8.76
C ALA A 18 3.89 -32.27 -8.01
N CYS A 19 3.12 -33.12 -8.70
CA CYS A 19 1.98 -33.88 -8.20
C CYS A 19 2.37 -34.90 -7.14
N ARG A 20 1.58 -35.02 -6.05
CA ARG A 20 1.12 -36.31 -5.49
C ARG A 20 0.09 -36.10 -4.37
N GLY A 21 -1.09 -36.53 -4.61
CA GLY A 21 -1.97 -37.57 -4.04
C GLY A 21 -2.32 -37.49 -2.57
N GLY A 22 -3.64 -37.23 -2.31
CA GLY A 22 -4.46 -38.00 -1.37
C GLY A 22 -4.63 -37.46 0.05
N THR A 23 -5.79 -37.05 0.36
CA THR A 23 -6.82 -37.49 1.31
C THR A 23 -7.54 -36.34 2.03
N ASP A 24 -8.85 -36.42 1.95
CA ASP A 24 -9.88 -35.64 2.65
C ASP A 24 -9.57 -35.27 4.09
N ARG A 25 -9.86 -33.99 4.45
CA ARG A 25 -10.50 -33.63 5.72
C ARG A 25 -11.30 -32.32 5.58
N THR A 26 -12.54 -32.41 5.96
CA THR A 26 -13.65 -31.48 5.94
C THR A 26 -13.53 -30.30 6.90
N ASN A 27 -14.11 -29.15 6.45
CA ASN A 27 -14.71 -28.05 7.21
C ASN A 27 -13.82 -27.08 8.01
N GLY A 28 -13.59 -25.93 7.40
CA GLY A 28 -13.38 -24.63 8.02
C GLY A 28 -13.80 -23.58 7.00
N GLY A 29 -14.84 -22.78 7.30
CA GLY A 29 -15.44 -21.83 6.36
C GLY A 29 -14.47 -20.76 5.90
N ASP A 30 -13.82 -21.00 4.77
CA ASP A 30 -13.08 -19.99 4.00
C ASP A 30 -14.10 -19.16 3.22
N SER A 31 -14.35 -17.95 3.69
CA SER A 31 -14.93 -16.93 2.83
C SER A 31 -13.93 -16.63 1.73
N PRO A 32 -14.28 -16.73 0.45
CA PRO A 32 -13.36 -16.38 -0.63
C PRO A 32 -12.95 -14.91 -0.48
N PRO A 33 -11.67 -14.56 -0.75
CA PRO A 33 -11.25 -13.18 -0.82
C PRO A 33 -12.13 -12.43 -1.83
N PRO A 34 -12.43 -11.13 -1.60
CA PRO A 34 -13.25 -10.37 -2.53
C PRO A 34 -12.67 -10.47 -3.93
N ALA A 35 -13.52 -10.82 -4.90
CA ALA A 35 -13.14 -10.95 -6.30
C ALA A 35 -12.42 -9.67 -6.73
N ARG A 36 -11.12 -9.80 -7.10
CA ARG A 36 -10.37 -8.71 -7.72
C ARG A 36 -11.13 -8.31 -8.97
N ALA A 37 -11.58 -7.05 -9.02
CA ALA A 37 -12.16 -6.48 -10.23
C ALA A 37 -11.17 -6.65 -11.38
N SER A 38 -11.68 -6.87 -12.59
CA SER A 38 -10.89 -7.07 -13.81
C SER A 38 -9.78 -6.01 -13.92
N VAL A 39 -8.57 -6.48 -14.07
CA VAL A 39 -7.36 -5.67 -14.12
C VAL A 39 -6.94 -5.59 -15.57
N ASP A 40 -6.86 -4.38 -16.14
CA ASP A 40 -6.13 -4.14 -17.38
C ASP A 40 -4.63 -4.29 -17.09
N LYS A 41 -4.01 -5.33 -17.68
CA LYS A 41 -2.55 -5.51 -17.61
C LYS A 41 -1.94 -5.00 -18.88
N ASP A 42 -1.15 -3.94 -18.75
CA ASP A 42 -0.29 -3.44 -19.82
C ASP A 42 1.15 -3.91 -19.55
N THR A 43 1.74 -4.63 -20.53
CA THR A 43 3.15 -5.03 -20.46
C THR A 43 3.88 -4.36 -21.62
N GLU A 44 4.81 -3.47 -21.29
CA GLU A 44 5.66 -2.79 -22.26
C GLU A 44 7.06 -3.41 -22.21
N PHE A 45 7.51 -3.91 -23.36
CA PHE A 45 8.90 -4.38 -23.55
C PHE A 45 9.72 -3.26 -24.17
N GLY A 46 10.81 -2.88 -23.52
CA GLY A 46 11.69 -1.84 -24.02
C GLY A 46 12.52 -2.28 -25.23
N HIS A 47 12.96 -1.30 -26.01
CA HIS A 47 13.85 -1.51 -27.14
C HIS A 47 15.11 -2.28 -26.72
N GLU A 48 15.50 -3.29 -27.51
CA GLU A 48 16.72 -4.10 -27.33
C GLU A 48 16.73 -4.98 -26.03
N GLY A 49 15.59 -5.19 -25.38
CA GLY A 49 15.53 -6.02 -24.15
C GLY A 49 16.20 -5.37 -22.94
N LEU A 50 16.33 -4.05 -22.91
CA LEU A 50 16.95 -3.32 -21.79
C LEU A 50 16.07 -3.29 -20.55
N TYR A 51 14.75 -3.33 -20.72
CA TYR A 51 13.80 -3.25 -19.60
C TYR A 51 12.45 -3.90 -19.91
N THR A 52 11.69 -4.11 -18.86
CA THR A 52 10.27 -4.47 -18.89
C THR A 52 9.48 -3.55 -17.97
N MET A 53 8.28 -3.12 -18.39
CA MET A 53 7.31 -2.44 -17.53
C MET A 53 6.04 -3.27 -17.46
N GLU A 54 5.60 -3.60 -16.26
CA GLU A 54 4.32 -4.29 -16.02
C GLU A 54 3.42 -3.37 -15.19
N LEU A 55 2.26 -3.05 -15.74
CA LEU A 55 1.30 -2.14 -15.15
C LEU A 55 -0.04 -2.83 -15.01
N SER A 56 -0.60 -2.78 -13.83
CA SER A 56 -1.92 -3.28 -13.49
C SER A 56 -2.76 -2.12 -12.98
N LEU A 57 -3.85 -1.78 -13.68
CA LEU A 57 -4.69 -0.63 -13.34
C LEU A 57 -6.07 -1.06 -12.86
N PRO A 58 -6.68 -0.33 -11.90
CA PRO A 58 -8.00 -0.66 -11.40
C PRO A 58 -9.10 -0.27 -12.39
N ASP A 59 -10.16 -1.09 -12.45
CA ASP A 59 -11.41 -0.66 -13.07
C ASP A 59 -12.13 0.33 -12.13
N LEU A 60 -12.24 1.58 -12.56
CA LEU A 60 -12.87 2.66 -11.82
C LEU A 60 -14.16 3.11 -12.50
N PRO A 61 -15.22 3.40 -11.73
CA PRO A 61 -16.45 3.95 -12.29
C PRO A 61 -16.19 5.31 -12.95
N SER A 62 -16.94 5.65 -14.02
CA SER A 62 -16.79 6.92 -14.75
C SER A 62 -16.91 8.16 -13.86
N LYS A 63 -17.72 8.10 -12.80
CA LYS A 63 -17.82 9.19 -11.79
C LYS A 63 -16.53 9.44 -11.00
N ALA A 64 -15.53 8.57 -11.11
CA ALA A 64 -14.22 8.69 -10.47
C ALA A 64 -13.12 9.21 -11.42
N ASP A 65 -13.49 9.94 -12.48
CA ASP A 65 -12.54 10.51 -13.44
C ASP A 65 -11.40 11.32 -12.80
N PRO A 66 -11.61 12.14 -11.74
CA PRO A 66 -10.50 12.84 -11.07
C PRO A 66 -9.50 11.88 -10.39
N LEU A 67 -9.97 10.74 -9.88
CA LEU A 67 -9.09 9.69 -9.33
C LEU A 67 -8.29 9.03 -10.46
N ARG A 68 -8.95 8.66 -11.57
CA ARG A 68 -8.29 8.09 -12.75
C ARG A 68 -7.19 9.03 -13.25
N ALA A 69 -7.51 10.30 -13.49
CA ALA A 69 -6.53 11.28 -13.92
C ALA A 69 -5.36 11.49 -12.93
N THR A 70 -5.58 11.24 -11.64
CA THR A 70 -4.52 11.29 -10.63
C THR A 70 -3.63 10.06 -10.73
N ILE A 71 -4.20 8.87 -10.92
CA ILE A 71 -3.47 7.62 -11.14
C ILE A 71 -2.67 7.70 -12.43
N ASP A 72 -3.25 8.16 -13.55
CA ASP A 72 -2.56 8.30 -14.82
C ASP A 72 -1.31 9.19 -14.69
N ARG A 73 -1.46 10.37 -14.07
CA ARG A 73 -0.32 11.25 -13.79
C ARG A 73 0.73 10.62 -12.88
N TYR A 74 0.31 9.79 -11.93
CA TYR A 74 1.23 9.06 -11.06
C TYR A 74 2.03 8.04 -11.86
N VAL A 75 1.37 7.20 -12.65
CA VAL A 75 2.01 6.21 -13.54
C VAL A 75 2.99 6.88 -14.49
N ASP A 76 2.58 7.97 -15.14
CA ASP A 76 3.45 8.75 -16.03
C ASP A 76 4.71 9.28 -15.32
N ARG A 77 4.59 9.69 -14.06
CA ARG A 77 5.78 10.12 -13.29
C ARG A 77 6.70 8.95 -12.99
N GLN A 78 6.16 7.79 -12.61
CA GLN A 78 6.97 6.59 -12.34
C GLN A 78 7.69 6.12 -13.61
N LYS A 79 6.97 6.04 -14.75
CA LYS A 79 7.57 5.71 -16.05
C LYS A 79 8.68 6.68 -16.43
N ARG A 80 8.46 8.01 -16.31
CA ARG A 80 9.49 9.00 -16.60
C ARG A 80 10.70 8.84 -15.70
N ALA A 81 10.53 8.75 -14.39
CA ALA A 81 11.64 8.58 -13.45
C ALA A 81 12.47 7.32 -13.76
N PHE A 82 11.81 6.24 -14.12
CA PHE A 82 12.46 4.99 -14.54
C PHE A 82 13.26 5.19 -15.84
N MET A 83 12.68 5.82 -16.87
CA MET A 83 13.36 6.11 -18.14
C MET A 83 14.52 7.08 -17.96
N ASP A 84 14.37 8.12 -17.14
CA ASP A 84 15.45 9.06 -16.81
C ASP A 84 16.65 8.33 -16.16
N SER A 85 16.39 7.26 -15.39
CA SER A 85 17.44 6.42 -14.82
C SER A 85 18.24 5.66 -15.89
N LEU A 86 17.62 5.25 -17.00
CA LEU A 86 18.26 4.61 -18.15
C LEU A 86 19.15 5.57 -18.97
N ASP A 87 18.90 6.88 -18.88
CA ASP A 87 19.68 7.89 -19.56
C ASP A 87 20.93 8.33 -18.77
N ALA A 88 21.11 7.82 -17.55
CA ALA A 88 22.31 8.05 -16.76
C ALA A 88 23.54 7.39 -17.41
N PRO A 89 24.75 7.98 -17.25
CA PRO A 89 25.99 7.43 -17.83
C PRO A 89 26.22 5.97 -17.46
N GLY A 90 26.41 5.11 -18.46
CA GLY A 90 26.64 3.67 -18.30
C GLY A 90 25.42 2.85 -17.87
N ALA A 91 24.24 3.45 -17.74
CA ALA A 91 23.03 2.75 -17.35
C ALA A 91 22.57 1.73 -18.37
N ARG A 92 22.59 2.10 -19.66
CA ARG A 92 22.17 1.21 -20.75
C ARG A 92 23.11 0.00 -20.92
N GLU A 93 24.40 0.15 -20.66
CA GLU A 93 25.35 -0.96 -20.63
C GLU A 93 25.02 -1.95 -19.50
N ARG A 94 24.78 -1.46 -18.30
CA ARG A 94 24.34 -2.29 -17.16
C ARG A 94 23.02 -2.99 -17.43
N ALA A 95 22.06 -2.29 -18.05
CA ALA A 95 20.76 -2.84 -18.40
C ALA A 95 20.84 -3.92 -19.50
N ARG A 96 21.86 -3.90 -20.38
CA ARG A 96 22.12 -5.01 -21.32
C ARG A 96 22.63 -6.27 -20.62
N GLU A 97 23.42 -6.11 -19.55
CA GLU A 97 23.92 -7.23 -18.77
C GLU A 97 22.84 -7.80 -17.85
N LEU A 98 22.05 -6.92 -17.23
CA LEU A 98 20.96 -7.28 -16.34
C LEU A 98 19.76 -6.35 -16.62
N PRO A 99 18.73 -6.84 -17.35
CA PRO A 99 17.57 -6.03 -17.71
C PRO A 99 16.88 -5.43 -16.49
N TRP A 100 16.46 -4.18 -16.63
CA TRP A 100 15.76 -3.45 -15.59
C TRP A 100 14.26 -3.71 -15.64
N ASP A 101 13.56 -3.48 -14.54
CA ASP A 101 12.11 -3.64 -14.51
C ASP A 101 11.42 -2.57 -13.67
N LEU A 102 10.20 -2.23 -14.10
CA LEU A 102 9.25 -1.40 -13.36
C LEU A 102 7.94 -2.16 -13.27
N ASN A 103 7.51 -2.47 -12.06
CA ASN A 103 6.25 -3.16 -11.79
C ASN A 103 5.37 -2.25 -10.94
N LEU A 104 4.12 -2.02 -11.38
CA LEU A 104 3.11 -1.29 -10.62
C LEU A 104 1.80 -2.09 -10.63
N ASP A 105 1.35 -2.51 -9.46
CA ASP A 105 0.01 -3.06 -9.23
C ASP A 105 -0.83 -2.01 -8.50
N ILE A 106 -1.83 -1.46 -9.20
CA ILE A 106 -2.71 -0.42 -8.70
C ILE A 106 -4.11 -1.00 -8.59
N ALA A 107 -4.62 -1.13 -7.37
CA ALA A 107 -5.88 -1.80 -7.10
C ALA A 107 -6.79 -1.00 -6.16
N VAL A 108 -8.11 -1.19 -6.29
CA VAL A 108 -9.06 -0.68 -5.30
C VAL A 108 -8.91 -1.51 -4.03
N ALA A 109 -8.38 -0.90 -2.97
CA ALA A 109 -8.20 -1.52 -1.65
C ALA A 109 -9.51 -1.55 -0.85
N SER A 110 -10.28 -0.46 -0.91
CA SER A 110 -11.57 -0.39 -0.21
C SER A 110 -12.53 0.59 -0.88
N ARG A 111 -13.82 0.37 -0.66
CA ARG A 111 -14.90 1.22 -1.18
C ARG A 111 -16.03 1.34 -0.18
N THR A 112 -16.52 2.56 -0.01
CA THR A 112 -17.78 2.87 0.68
C THR A 112 -18.61 3.83 -0.20
N ASP A 113 -19.80 4.22 0.24
CA ASP A 113 -20.58 5.26 -0.44
C ASP A 113 -19.86 6.62 -0.45
N ARG A 114 -19.01 6.88 0.53
CA ARG A 114 -18.27 8.13 0.66
C ARG A 114 -16.91 8.10 -0.03
N PHE A 115 -16.19 6.98 0.01
CA PHE A 115 -14.80 6.91 -0.40
C PHE A 115 -14.52 5.76 -1.37
N ILE A 116 -13.58 5.98 -2.28
CA ILE A 116 -12.86 4.94 -3.02
C ILE A 116 -11.39 5.10 -2.65
N ASN A 117 -10.81 4.07 -2.05
CA ASN A 117 -9.38 4.04 -1.75
C ASN A 117 -8.68 3.09 -2.71
N VAL A 118 -7.60 3.57 -3.30
CA VAL A 118 -6.74 2.82 -4.23
C VAL A 118 -5.36 2.74 -3.62
N GLN A 119 -4.78 1.56 -3.66
CA GLN A 119 -3.42 1.28 -3.22
C GLN A 119 -2.53 1.02 -4.41
N VAL A 120 -1.28 1.43 -4.31
CA VAL A 120 -0.20 1.17 -5.26
C VAL A 120 0.84 0.31 -4.55
N ASP A 121 1.09 -0.86 -5.09
CA ASP A 121 2.19 -1.74 -4.74
C ASP A 121 3.07 -1.94 -5.97
N GLY A 122 4.38 -1.86 -5.80
CA GLY A 122 5.26 -2.02 -6.94
C GLY A 122 6.73 -1.98 -6.58
N SER A 123 7.54 -2.06 -7.61
CA SER A 123 9.00 -1.97 -7.49
C SER A 123 9.64 -1.46 -8.78
N ALA A 124 10.80 -0.85 -8.64
CA ALA A 124 11.67 -0.49 -9.76
C ALA A 124 13.07 -1.04 -9.52
N PHE A 125 13.55 -1.89 -10.42
CA PHE A 125 14.94 -2.32 -10.45
C PHE A 125 15.69 -1.54 -11.53
N THR A 126 16.70 -0.80 -11.10
CA THR A 126 17.53 0.07 -11.96
C THR A 126 19.01 -0.26 -11.85
N GLY A 127 19.31 -1.57 -11.65
CA GLY A 127 20.69 -2.07 -11.53
C GLY A 127 21.32 -1.83 -10.16
N ALA A 128 20.53 -1.55 -9.11
CA ALA A 128 21.00 -1.49 -7.73
C ALA A 128 21.09 -2.89 -7.10
N ALA A 129 21.47 -2.98 -5.82
CA ALA A 129 21.57 -4.27 -5.11
C ALA A 129 20.23 -5.00 -4.96
N HIS A 130 19.13 -4.25 -4.92
CA HIS A 130 17.76 -4.75 -4.87
C HIS A 130 16.81 -3.74 -5.51
N PRO A 131 15.59 -4.16 -5.92
CA PRO A 131 14.57 -3.25 -6.40
C PRO A 131 14.20 -2.20 -5.33
N ALA A 132 13.89 -0.98 -5.76
CA ALA A 132 13.28 0.03 -4.90
C ALA A 132 11.78 -0.25 -4.79
N ALA A 133 11.25 -0.40 -3.58
CA ALA A 133 9.82 -0.58 -3.37
C ALA A 133 9.06 0.73 -3.68
N ILE A 134 7.90 0.58 -4.33
CA ILE A 134 6.97 1.67 -4.63
C ILE A 134 5.68 1.38 -3.88
N VAL A 135 5.38 2.17 -2.84
CA VAL A 135 4.16 2.04 -2.03
C VAL A 135 3.48 3.39 -1.92
N ASP A 136 2.23 3.47 -2.35
CA ASP A 136 1.45 4.71 -2.29
C ASP A 136 -0.05 4.41 -2.17
N SER A 137 -0.87 5.44 -1.91
CA SER A 137 -2.32 5.31 -1.87
C SER A 137 -3.03 6.59 -2.29
N PHE A 138 -4.25 6.43 -2.82
CA PHE A 138 -5.11 7.54 -3.21
C PHE A 138 -6.50 7.33 -2.64
N THR A 139 -7.02 8.32 -1.92
CA THR A 139 -8.39 8.30 -1.40
C THR A 139 -9.22 9.35 -2.12
N TYR A 140 -10.26 8.89 -2.80
CA TYR A 140 -11.22 9.74 -3.52
C TYR A 140 -12.48 9.93 -2.68
N ASP A 141 -12.82 11.20 -2.40
CA ASP A 141 -14.09 11.57 -1.81
C ASP A 141 -15.16 11.67 -2.91
N VAL A 142 -16.09 10.72 -2.90
CA VAL A 142 -17.15 10.59 -3.93
C VAL A 142 -18.10 11.79 -3.90
N GLN A 143 -18.36 12.39 -2.72
CA GLN A 143 -19.26 13.54 -2.59
C GLN A 143 -18.57 14.86 -2.95
N ALA A 144 -17.30 15.01 -2.59
CA ALA A 144 -16.52 16.19 -2.92
C ALA A 144 -15.93 16.15 -4.34
N HIS A 145 -16.03 15.01 -5.05
CA HIS A 145 -15.50 14.78 -6.39
C HIS A 145 -14.00 15.11 -6.53
N ARG A 146 -13.19 14.73 -5.53
CA ARG A 146 -11.74 14.98 -5.54
C ARG A 146 -10.97 13.95 -4.74
N VAL A 147 -9.69 13.80 -5.08
CA VAL A 147 -8.74 13.04 -4.26
C VAL A 147 -8.37 13.89 -3.04
N ILE A 148 -8.30 13.26 -1.88
CA ILE A 148 -7.99 13.87 -0.59
C ILE A 148 -6.81 13.15 0.06
N GLY A 149 -5.97 13.92 0.77
CA GLY A 149 -4.95 13.41 1.66
C GLY A 149 -5.49 13.13 3.06
N ILE A 150 -4.75 12.35 3.84
CA ILE A 150 -5.14 11.97 5.20
C ILE A 150 -5.47 13.18 6.09
N ARG A 151 -4.66 14.23 6.03
CA ARG A 151 -4.84 15.45 6.86
C ARG A 151 -6.15 16.20 6.55
N GLU A 152 -6.67 16.04 5.35
CA GLU A 152 -7.91 16.72 4.93
C GLU A 152 -9.18 16.16 5.59
N LEU A 153 -9.11 14.94 6.14
CA LEU A 153 -10.19 14.33 6.91
C LEU A 153 -10.42 15.02 8.28
N PHE A 154 -9.40 15.72 8.81
CA PHE A 154 -9.37 16.14 10.20
C PHE A 154 -9.52 17.65 10.36
N ALA A 155 -10.28 18.06 11.39
CA ALA A 155 -10.34 19.43 11.88
C ALA A 155 -9.06 19.78 12.67
N ASP A 156 -8.52 18.78 13.39
CA ASP A 156 -7.21 18.83 14.03
C ASP A 156 -6.30 17.72 13.49
N PRO A 157 -5.60 17.95 12.36
CA PRO A 157 -4.71 16.96 11.77
C PRO A 157 -3.54 16.57 12.69
N HIS A 158 -3.03 17.51 13.50
CA HIS A 158 -1.90 17.22 14.38
C HIS A 158 -2.31 16.33 15.56
N GLY A 159 -3.50 16.57 16.13
CA GLY A 159 -4.08 15.71 17.15
C GLY A 159 -4.32 14.28 16.63
N ALA A 160 -4.85 14.17 15.41
CA ALA A 160 -5.04 12.87 14.76
C ALA A 160 -3.71 12.13 14.52
N GLU A 161 -2.69 12.81 13.98
CA GLU A 161 -1.36 12.20 13.74
C GLU A 161 -0.68 11.73 15.03
N LYS A 162 -0.88 12.43 16.15
CA LYS A 162 -0.41 11.97 17.47
C LYS A 162 -1.08 10.67 17.90
N ALA A 163 -2.40 10.54 17.65
CA ALA A 163 -3.13 9.32 17.94
C ALA A 163 -2.65 8.17 17.05
N PHE A 164 -2.43 8.42 15.75
CA PHE A 164 -1.85 7.43 14.83
C PHE A 164 -0.47 6.97 15.29
N ALA A 165 0.40 7.93 15.63
CA ALA A 165 1.75 7.64 16.12
C ALA A 165 1.74 6.78 17.39
N ALA A 166 0.88 7.10 18.34
CA ALA A 166 0.78 6.34 19.59
C ALA A 166 0.37 4.89 19.33
N GLU A 167 -0.63 4.66 18.47
CA GLU A 167 -1.10 3.32 18.15
C GLU A 167 -0.09 2.55 17.28
N ALA A 168 0.50 3.22 16.27
CA ALA A 168 1.52 2.61 15.42
C ALA A 168 2.75 2.17 16.23
N ARG A 169 3.28 3.03 17.10
CA ARG A 169 4.40 2.68 17.98
C ARG A 169 4.09 1.50 18.87
N ARG A 170 2.90 1.49 19.49
CA ARG A 170 2.49 0.39 20.35
C ARG A 170 2.51 -0.94 19.60
N GLN A 171 1.98 -1.01 18.38
CA GLN A 171 1.94 -2.24 17.58
C GLN A 171 3.32 -2.63 17.08
N LEU A 172 4.09 -1.69 16.54
CA LEU A 172 5.43 -1.94 15.99
C LEU A 172 6.42 -2.37 17.11
N LEU A 173 6.38 -1.73 18.27
CA LEU A 173 7.20 -2.16 19.42
C LEU A 173 6.82 -3.55 19.92
N THR A 174 5.52 -3.89 19.90
CA THR A 174 5.08 -5.26 20.23
C THR A 174 5.63 -6.27 19.21
N ALA A 175 5.65 -5.91 17.92
CA ALA A 175 6.23 -6.76 16.87
C ALA A 175 7.77 -6.85 16.95
N LEU A 176 8.44 -5.80 17.43
CA LEU A 176 9.88 -5.82 17.69
C LEU A 176 10.25 -6.84 18.78
N ASP A 177 9.42 -6.94 19.81
CA ASP A 177 9.64 -7.84 20.95
C ASP A 177 9.05 -9.25 20.74
N ASP A 178 8.46 -9.53 19.58
CA ASP A 178 7.92 -10.87 19.27
C ASP A 178 9.06 -11.89 19.23
N GLN A 179 8.94 -12.96 20.05
CA GLN A 179 9.99 -13.97 20.17
C GLN A 179 10.03 -14.96 19.01
N ASP A 180 8.90 -15.13 18.32
CA ASP A 180 8.78 -16.10 17.23
C ASP A 180 9.16 -15.44 15.87
N GLU A 181 8.78 -14.20 15.65
CA GLU A 181 9.04 -13.46 14.42
C GLU A 181 9.28 -11.96 14.73
N PRO A 182 10.47 -11.62 15.27
CA PRO A 182 10.75 -10.25 15.66
C PRO A 182 10.84 -9.34 14.42
N LEU A 183 10.28 -8.13 14.53
CA LEU A 183 10.43 -7.11 13.50
C LEU A 183 11.92 -6.71 13.36
N ALA A 184 12.46 -6.76 12.15
CA ALA A 184 13.85 -6.36 11.86
C ALA A 184 14.00 -4.83 11.88
N SER A 185 13.95 -4.26 13.08
CA SER A 185 13.99 -2.82 13.37
C SER A 185 14.58 -2.57 14.77
N ASP A 186 14.60 -1.30 15.19
CA ASP A 186 14.83 -0.86 16.56
C ASP A 186 13.85 0.24 16.96
N SER A 187 13.79 0.55 18.27
CA SER A 187 12.84 1.53 18.80
C SER A 187 13.10 2.95 18.26
N GLU A 188 14.34 3.31 17.97
CA GLU A 188 14.71 4.65 17.43
C GLU A 188 14.20 4.80 16.00
N GLN A 189 14.35 3.77 15.16
CA GLN A 189 13.80 3.76 13.81
C GLN A 189 12.28 3.84 13.81
N ILE A 190 11.61 3.09 14.69
CA ILE A 190 10.15 3.13 14.85
C ILE A 190 9.70 4.53 15.26
N ASP A 191 10.36 5.14 16.24
CA ASP A 191 10.04 6.49 16.71
C ASP A 191 10.21 7.53 15.61
N ALA A 192 11.33 7.51 14.90
CA ALA A 192 11.63 8.42 13.80
C ALA A 192 10.62 8.25 12.64
N GLY A 193 10.29 7.00 12.28
CA GLY A 193 9.39 6.67 11.16
C GLY A 193 7.91 6.92 11.44
N THR A 194 7.54 7.16 12.70
CA THR A 194 6.16 7.45 13.13
C THR A 194 5.97 8.86 13.70
N GLU A 195 6.97 9.75 13.53
CA GLU A 195 6.90 11.12 14.05
C GLU A 195 5.75 11.91 13.37
N PRO A 196 4.84 12.54 14.15
CA PRO A 196 3.77 13.37 13.59
C PRO A 196 4.32 14.58 12.82
N GLY A 197 3.61 15.00 11.77
CA GLY A 197 3.92 16.21 11.00
C GLY A 197 4.93 16.03 9.87
N LYS A 198 5.41 14.81 9.62
CA LYS A 198 6.42 14.51 8.58
C LYS A 198 5.89 13.66 7.42
N ASP A 199 4.61 13.70 7.14
CA ASP A 199 3.93 12.90 6.09
C ASP A 199 4.11 11.38 6.22
N HIS A 200 4.51 10.90 7.42
CA HIS A 200 4.73 9.48 7.67
C HIS A 200 3.46 8.64 7.57
N PHE A 201 2.29 9.26 7.72
CA PHE A 201 0.98 8.63 7.64
C PHE A 201 0.27 8.89 6.31
N ARG A 202 0.99 9.25 5.25
CA ARG A 202 0.40 9.59 3.95
C ARG A 202 -0.13 8.37 3.18
N VAL A 203 0.47 7.20 3.38
CA VAL A 203 0.04 5.95 2.74
C VAL A 203 -0.90 5.21 3.67
N PHE A 204 -2.16 5.11 3.28
CA PHE A 204 -3.18 4.48 4.10
C PHE A 204 -4.29 3.85 3.26
N SER A 205 -4.94 2.84 3.83
CA SER A 205 -6.21 2.32 3.36
C SER A 205 -7.30 2.44 4.41
N LEU A 206 -8.55 2.21 3.99
CA LEU A 206 -9.70 2.32 4.88
C LEU A 206 -10.10 0.90 5.35
N LEU A 207 -10.15 0.69 6.65
CA LEU A 207 -10.77 -0.50 7.23
C LEU A 207 -12.29 -0.33 7.17
N THR A 208 -12.94 -1.07 6.27
CA THR A 208 -14.37 -0.97 6.04
C THR A 208 -15.12 -2.14 6.65
N GLY A 209 -16.30 -1.86 7.22
CA GLY A 209 -17.21 -2.88 7.75
C GLY A 209 -18.35 -3.22 6.79
N PRO A 210 -19.15 -4.25 7.12
CA PRO A 210 -20.34 -4.64 6.34
C PRO A 210 -21.45 -3.59 6.36
N ASP A 211 -21.38 -2.62 7.27
CA ASP A 211 -22.29 -1.47 7.42
C ASP A 211 -21.92 -0.31 6.47
N ASN A 212 -20.98 -0.53 5.54
CA ASN A 212 -20.51 0.49 4.58
C ASN A 212 -19.88 1.73 5.27
N LYS A 213 -19.32 1.54 6.48
CA LYS A 213 -18.63 2.56 7.26
C LYS A 213 -17.14 2.24 7.37
N VAL A 214 -16.36 3.28 7.64
CA VAL A 214 -14.94 3.16 7.95
C VAL A 214 -14.79 2.93 9.46
N HIS A 215 -14.22 1.80 9.83
CA HIS A 215 -14.00 1.39 11.23
C HIS A 215 -12.58 1.69 11.72
N GLY A 216 -11.71 2.13 10.82
CA GLY A 216 -10.32 2.45 11.13
C GLY A 216 -9.54 2.75 9.86
N LEU A 217 -8.26 2.96 10.03
CA LEU A 217 -7.28 3.19 8.96
C LEU A 217 -6.14 2.19 9.10
N THR A 218 -5.73 1.57 8.00
CA THR A 218 -4.48 0.83 7.93
C THR A 218 -3.42 1.77 7.36
N PHE A 219 -2.40 2.12 8.15
CA PHE A 219 -1.23 2.83 7.67
C PHE A 219 -0.19 1.86 7.16
N ILE A 220 0.41 2.20 6.01
CA ILE A 220 1.43 1.37 5.38
C ILE A 220 2.73 2.18 5.37
N PHE A 221 3.73 1.64 6.03
CA PHE A 221 5.07 2.20 6.12
C PHE A 221 5.96 1.53 5.08
N PRO A 222 6.46 2.24 4.07
CA PRO A 222 7.41 1.69 3.12
C PRO A 222 8.66 1.12 3.79
N PRO A 223 9.40 0.22 3.12
CA PRO A 223 10.69 -0.26 3.61
C PRO A 223 11.60 0.89 4.02
N TYR A 224 12.39 0.70 5.05
CA TYR A 224 13.27 1.68 5.71
C TYR A 224 12.58 2.76 6.55
N GLN A 225 11.25 2.92 6.47
CA GLN A 225 10.60 3.95 7.30
C GLN A 225 10.57 3.55 8.78
N VAL A 226 10.10 2.35 9.09
CA VAL A 226 9.97 1.84 10.47
C VAL A 226 10.69 0.52 10.70
N ALA A 227 11.22 -0.11 9.65
CA ALA A 227 11.94 -1.36 9.70
C ALA A 227 12.92 -1.47 8.54
N SER A 228 13.84 -2.45 8.59
CA SER A 228 14.80 -2.72 7.51
C SER A 228 14.11 -3.10 6.21
N TYR A 229 14.81 -3.01 5.07
CA TYR A 229 14.28 -3.42 3.77
C TYR A 229 13.83 -4.89 3.76
N ALA A 230 14.58 -5.76 4.42
CA ALA A 230 14.28 -7.20 4.47
C ALA A 230 12.93 -7.52 5.16
N ALA A 231 12.46 -6.64 6.06
CA ALA A 231 11.15 -6.77 6.69
C ALA A 231 10.00 -6.37 5.75
N GLY A 232 10.29 -5.77 4.60
CA GLY A 232 9.27 -5.26 3.68
C GLY A 232 8.46 -4.08 4.22
N PRO A 233 7.37 -3.70 3.54
CA PRO A 233 6.43 -2.71 4.05
C PRO A 233 5.75 -3.20 5.33
N GLN A 234 5.57 -2.31 6.31
CA GLN A 234 4.88 -2.62 7.55
C GLN A 234 3.48 -2.01 7.56
N ALA A 235 2.49 -2.73 8.04
CA ALA A 235 1.11 -2.27 8.11
C ALA A 235 0.62 -2.22 9.57
N VAL A 236 -0.07 -1.14 9.92
CA VAL A 236 -0.61 -0.91 11.26
C VAL A 236 -2.07 -0.47 11.17
N ASP A 237 -2.94 -1.17 11.87
CA ASP A 237 -4.36 -0.85 11.94
C ASP A 237 -4.64 0.10 13.11
N VAL A 238 -5.16 1.29 12.80
CA VAL A 238 -5.59 2.27 13.80
C VAL A 238 -7.12 2.31 13.81
N PRO A 239 -7.77 1.83 14.88
CA PRO A 239 -9.22 1.84 14.97
C PRO A 239 -9.76 3.28 15.04
N SER A 240 -10.97 3.48 14.52
CA SER A 240 -11.56 4.82 14.39
C SER A 240 -11.75 5.54 15.72
N ASP A 241 -12.02 4.83 16.82
CA ASP A 241 -12.21 5.40 18.15
C ASP A 241 -10.97 6.18 18.65
N ALA A 242 -9.77 5.84 18.15
CA ALA A 242 -8.54 6.55 18.45
C ALA A 242 -8.52 7.99 17.87
N PHE A 243 -9.28 8.26 16.80
CA PHE A 243 -9.18 9.53 16.08
C PHE A 243 -10.53 10.21 15.72
N LEU A 244 -11.68 9.59 16.01
CA LEU A 244 -13.00 10.13 15.67
C LEU A 244 -13.23 11.58 16.15
N THR A 245 -12.68 11.95 17.29
CA THR A 245 -12.85 13.30 17.89
C THR A 245 -12.18 14.39 17.06
N TYR A 246 -11.15 14.04 16.28
CA TYR A 246 -10.40 14.97 15.45
C TYR A 246 -11.00 15.14 14.05
N LEU A 247 -11.95 14.27 13.63
CA LEU A 247 -12.58 14.34 12.31
C LEU A 247 -13.35 15.63 12.09
N LYS A 248 -13.31 16.15 10.88
CA LYS A 248 -14.23 17.19 10.43
C LYS A 248 -15.69 16.71 10.53
N PRO A 249 -16.63 17.59 10.85
CA PRO A 249 -18.05 17.22 10.98
C PRO A 249 -18.61 16.50 9.76
N GLU A 250 -18.23 16.91 8.55
CA GLU A 250 -18.71 16.34 7.28
C GLU A 250 -18.28 14.89 7.04
N TYR A 251 -17.23 14.42 7.71
CA TYR A 251 -16.73 13.05 7.59
C TYR A 251 -17.22 12.11 8.69
N ARG A 252 -17.66 12.63 9.83
CA ARG A 252 -18.06 11.81 10.99
C ARG A 252 -19.11 10.75 10.64
N GLY A 253 -20.05 11.09 9.74
CA GLY A 253 -21.08 10.15 9.30
C GLY A 253 -20.58 8.97 8.46
N ALA A 254 -19.36 9.04 7.91
CA ALA A 254 -18.74 7.97 7.13
C ALA A 254 -17.93 6.99 8.01
N PHE A 255 -17.62 7.36 9.24
CA PHE A 255 -16.84 6.56 10.19
C PHE A 255 -17.72 5.99 11.29
N ARG A 256 -17.22 4.94 11.96
CA ARG A 256 -17.88 4.31 13.10
C ARG A 256 -16.83 3.88 14.14
#